data_403b86801c83d52bb5e64be149b214fe
#
_entry.id   403b86801c83d52bb5e64be149b214fe
#
_cell.length_a   1.000
_cell.length_b   1.000
_cell.length_c   1.000
_cell.angle_alpha   90.00
_cell.angle_beta   90.00
_cell.angle_gamma   90.00
#
_symmetry.space_group_name_H-M   'P 1'
#
loop_
_entity.id
_entity.type
_entity.pdbx_description
1 polymer ?
#
loop_
_entity_poly.entity_id
_entity_poly.type
_entity_poly.pdbx_seq_one_letter_code
_entity_poly.pdbx_strand_id
1 'polypeptide(L)'
;MSEKKKQFRWVPHIIRHDFWRKFFALIFALLVTATVYSDKRKHEDELFVIHNVQPTLGLESGYVWRARNLQQVSLTVRGPKAKLFDLKPEDFTLDYMIGEKEYNSKNKNGRQFVTLQAKDVVCRHPKGALLQVLEITPAEYTFTIDKIITKNVPLKAEYAAQDLPQGYQVGKVTFPDTKVVSVTGPESLLKDGMTINTKPIPLKNHVADFTTSVGLHPIEGLSYGTDQVRVSVKLKKRMKTVCTDLKISLVLPPDAEERFQVEKFEPETVNVTVVGEEEAVTALKNNPGDYLLVYLDLNEINSAGTYDIPIRCSVRNRGMKGITSVTCSRAKIPKVIVTERPVTVSTILSKTDDKKPEEKKPEEKKPEVKKQ
;
A
#
# COMPACT_ATOMS: atom_id res chain seq x y z
N MET A 1 -12.58 -4.73 -120.56
CA MET A 1 -11.80 -4.20 -119.41
C MET A 1 -11.75 -5.29 -118.34
N SER A 2 -10.60 -5.90 -118.22
CA SER A 2 -10.35 -7.13 -117.38
C SER A 2 -9.74 -6.72 -116.07
N GLU A 3 -10.44 -6.90 -114.99
CA GLU A 3 -9.85 -6.75 -113.59
C GLU A 3 -9.17 -8.04 -113.17
N LYS A 4 -7.85 -7.94 -113.05
CA LYS A 4 -7.02 -9.00 -112.52
C LYS A 4 -7.16 -9.04 -111.00
N LYS A 5 -7.77 -10.05 -110.44
CA LYS A 5 -7.68 -10.41 -109.02
C LYS A 5 -6.24 -10.80 -108.69
N LYS A 6 -5.55 -9.97 -107.86
CA LYS A 6 -4.27 -10.32 -107.22
C LYS A 6 -4.49 -11.40 -106.19
N GLN A 7 -4.05 -12.62 -106.54
CA GLN A 7 -3.94 -13.74 -105.57
C GLN A 7 -2.78 -13.43 -104.62
N PHE A 8 -3.07 -13.35 -103.35
CA PHE A 8 -2.11 -13.26 -102.28
C PHE A 8 -1.44 -14.63 -102.12
N ARG A 9 -0.27 -14.82 -102.68
CA ARG A 9 0.50 -16.03 -102.71
C ARG A 9 1.70 -15.92 -101.79
N TRP A 10 1.48 -15.91 -100.43
CA TRP A 10 2.60 -15.88 -99.53
C TRP A 10 2.35 -16.81 -98.34
N VAL A 11 2.17 -18.11 -98.55
CA VAL A 11 2.21 -19.15 -97.60
C VAL A 11 3.26 -20.15 -98.00
N PRO A 12 4.38 -20.30 -97.26
CA PRO A 12 5.44 -21.26 -97.57
C PRO A 12 4.85 -22.66 -97.67
N HIS A 13 5.33 -23.46 -98.71
CA HIS A 13 4.82 -24.79 -99.03
C HIS A 13 4.90 -25.75 -97.77
N ILE A 14 5.78 -25.46 -96.85
CA ILE A 14 5.89 -26.13 -95.53
C ILE A 14 4.65 -26.04 -94.61
N ILE A 15 3.88 -25.00 -94.75
CA ILE A 15 2.63 -24.76 -93.99
C ILE A 15 1.44 -25.50 -94.55
N ARG A 16 1.46 -25.77 -95.88
CA ARG A 16 0.35 -26.36 -96.63
C ARG A 16 0.28 -27.88 -96.48
N HIS A 17 1.44 -28.53 -96.30
CA HIS A 17 1.49 -29.96 -96.00
C HIS A 17 1.23 -30.20 -94.53
N ASP A 18 0.24 -31.01 -94.21
CA ASP A 18 -0.22 -31.27 -92.82
C ASP A 18 -0.72 -30.03 -92.04
N PHE A 19 -1.33 -29.07 -92.73
CA PHE A 19 -1.86 -27.87 -92.06
C PHE A 19 -2.78 -28.16 -90.87
N TRP A 20 -3.69 -29.11 -91.03
CA TRP A 20 -4.59 -29.50 -89.94
C TRP A 20 -3.89 -30.10 -88.74
N ARG A 21 -2.87 -30.87 -88.93
CA ARG A 21 -2.04 -31.44 -87.84
C ARG A 21 -1.31 -30.33 -87.09
N LYS A 22 -0.73 -29.40 -87.79
CA LYS A 22 -0.02 -28.27 -87.19
C LYS A 22 -0.99 -27.30 -86.47
N PHE A 23 -2.14 -27.08 -87.06
CA PHE A 23 -3.18 -26.26 -86.46
C PHE A 23 -3.72 -26.88 -85.18
N PHE A 24 -4.03 -28.18 -85.18
CA PHE A 24 -4.43 -28.88 -83.96
C PHE A 24 -3.32 -28.93 -82.91
N ALA A 25 -2.08 -29.09 -83.30
CA ALA A 25 -0.95 -29.05 -82.39
C ALA A 25 -0.80 -27.65 -81.74
N LEU A 26 -1.00 -26.58 -82.54
CA LEU A 26 -0.97 -25.21 -82.02
C LEU A 26 -2.13 -24.96 -81.05
N ILE A 27 -3.35 -25.38 -81.41
CA ILE A 27 -4.51 -25.27 -80.52
C ILE A 27 -4.28 -26.07 -79.23
N PHE A 28 -3.77 -27.30 -79.35
CA PHE A 28 -3.52 -28.11 -78.19
C PHE A 28 -2.40 -27.50 -77.33
N ALA A 29 -1.32 -27.01 -77.91
CA ALA A 29 -0.28 -26.27 -77.17
C ALA A 29 -0.84 -25.01 -76.47
N LEU A 30 -1.74 -24.26 -77.15
CA LEU A 30 -2.39 -23.09 -76.60
C LEU A 30 -3.33 -23.47 -75.45
N LEU A 31 -4.06 -24.59 -75.61
CA LEU A 31 -4.96 -25.12 -74.56
C LEU A 31 -4.16 -25.62 -73.34
N VAL A 32 -3.05 -26.34 -73.55
CA VAL A 32 -2.16 -26.79 -72.50
C VAL A 32 -1.48 -25.60 -71.80
N THR A 33 -1.01 -24.60 -72.56
CA THR A 33 -0.47 -23.38 -71.97
C THR A 33 -1.53 -22.62 -71.20
N ALA A 34 -2.74 -22.48 -71.70
CA ALA A 34 -3.85 -21.78 -71.05
C ALA A 34 -4.25 -22.50 -69.73
N THR A 35 -4.29 -23.85 -69.73
CA THR A 35 -4.57 -24.62 -68.52
C THR A 35 -3.46 -24.50 -67.49
N VAL A 36 -2.20 -24.61 -67.90
CA VAL A 36 -1.05 -24.47 -67.02
C VAL A 36 -0.94 -23.04 -66.46
N TYR A 37 -1.15 -22.03 -67.28
CA TYR A 37 -1.19 -20.65 -66.82
C TYR A 37 -2.38 -20.35 -65.90
N SER A 38 -3.55 -20.92 -66.21
CA SER A 38 -4.72 -20.80 -65.35
C SER A 38 -4.51 -21.47 -63.98
N ASP A 39 -3.86 -22.63 -64.01
CA ASP A 39 -3.59 -23.38 -62.78
C ASP A 39 -2.49 -22.70 -61.95
N LYS A 40 -1.41 -22.17 -62.57
CA LYS A 40 -0.41 -21.36 -61.89
C LYS A 40 -1.01 -20.12 -61.24
N ARG A 41 -1.89 -19.37 -61.93
CA ARG A 41 -2.56 -18.19 -61.37
C ARG A 41 -3.52 -18.49 -60.21
N LYS A 42 -4.11 -19.68 -60.20
CA LYS A 42 -4.92 -20.16 -59.08
C LYS A 42 -4.12 -20.53 -57.84
N HIS A 43 -2.84 -20.80 -58.00
CA HIS A 43 -1.92 -21.25 -56.92
C HIS A 43 -0.85 -20.19 -56.59
N GLU A 44 -0.91 -18.99 -57.15
CA GLU A 44 -0.06 -17.89 -56.72
C GLU A 44 -0.49 -17.49 -55.30
N ASP A 45 0.38 -17.76 -54.30
CA ASP A 45 0.20 -17.29 -52.96
C ASP A 45 0.36 -15.78 -52.90
N GLU A 46 -0.65 -15.10 -52.40
CA GLU A 46 -0.61 -13.67 -52.15
C GLU A 46 -0.54 -13.40 -50.63
N LEU A 47 -0.09 -12.20 -50.28
CA LEU A 47 -0.12 -11.69 -48.94
C LEU A 47 -1.37 -10.84 -48.75
N PHE A 48 -2.11 -11.09 -47.68
CA PHE A 48 -3.29 -10.35 -47.33
C PHE A 48 -3.26 -9.93 -45.88
N VAL A 49 -3.59 -8.71 -45.57
CA VAL A 49 -3.64 -8.19 -44.22
C VAL A 49 -5.07 -8.14 -43.73
N ILE A 50 -5.34 -8.87 -42.64
CA ILE A 50 -6.64 -8.90 -41.98
C ILE A 50 -6.55 -8.01 -40.76
N HIS A 51 -7.35 -6.96 -40.74
CA HIS A 51 -7.41 -5.99 -39.67
C HIS A 51 -8.47 -6.37 -38.61
N ASN A 52 -8.36 -5.77 -37.43
CA ASN A 52 -9.38 -5.84 -36.37
C ASN A 52 -9.64 -7.25 -35.80
N VAL A 53 -8.67 -8.14 -35.80
CA VAL A 53 -8.76 -9.41 -35.09
C VAL A 53 -8.61 -9.15 -33.59
N GLN A 54 -9.54 -9.66 -32.78
CA GLN A 54 -9.50 -9.50 -31.33
C GLN A 54 -8.81 -10.69 -30.66
N PRO A 55 -7.70 -10.47 -29.94
CA PRO A 55 -7.08 -11.54 -29.16
C PRO A 55 -7.87 -11.82 -27.90
N THR A 56 -8.04 -13.09 -27.56
CA THR A 56 -8.63 -13.57 -26.32
C THR A 56 -7.49 -13.95 -25.37
N LEU A 57 -7.20 -13.07 -24.41
CA LEU A 57 -6.21 -13.34 -23.39
C LEU A 57 -6.90 -13.89 -22.15
N GLY A 58 -6.70 -15.17 -21.85
CA GLY A 58 -7.14 -15.84 -20.63
C GLY A 58 -6.11 -15.74 -19.52
N LEU A 59 -6.54 -15.95 -18.26
CA LEU A 59 -5.64 -16.08 -17.12
C LEU A 59 -5.70 -17.51 -16.57
N GLU A 60 -4.54 -18.04 -16.20
CA GLU A 60 -4.46 -19.24 -15.39
C GLU A 60 -5.06 -19.01 -13.99
N SER A 61 -5.54 -20.07 -13.37
CA SER A 61 -6.03 -20.03 -11.99
C SER A 61 -4.92 -19.53 -11.05
N GLY A 62 -5.27 -18.63 -10.13
CA GLY A 62 -4.31 -18.05 -9.19
C GLY A 62 -3.76 -16.68 -9.60
N TYR A 63 -4.22 -16.11 -10.71
CA TYR A 63 -3.89 -14.76 -11.14
C TYR A 63 -5.14 -13.92 -11.35
N VAL A 64 -4.97 -12.60 -11.29
CA VAL A 64 -6.05 -11.61 -11.53
C VAL A 64 -5.53 -10.44 -12.36
N TRP A 65 -6.38 -9.93 -13.25
CA TRP A 65 -6.07 -8.72 -14.00
C TRP A 65 -6.06 -7.50 -13.08
N ARG A 66 -4.97 -6.74 -13.13
CA ARG A 66 -4.89 -5.41 -12.52
C ARG A 66 -5.11 -4.31 -13.55
N ALA A 67 -4.49 -4.46 -14.71
CA ALA A 67 -4.72 -3.61 -15.86
C ALA A 67 -4.45 -4.40 -17.14
N ARG A 68 -5.31 -4.21 -18.14
CA ARG A 68 -5.12 -4.77 -19.47
C ARG A 68 -5.48 -3.73 -20.50
N ASN A 69 -4.66 -3.67 -21.56
CA ASN A 69 -4.97 -2.88 -22.74
C ASN A 69 -5.05 -3.85 -23.92
N LEU A 70 -6.26 -4.28 -24.26
CA LEU A 70 -6.50 -5.16 -25.40
C LEU A 70 -6.65 -4.28 -26.63
N GLN A 71 -5.63 -4.27 -27.47
CA GLN A 71 -5.68 -3.67 -28.79
C GLN A 71 -6.00 -4.76 -29.82
N GLN A 72 -6.72 -4.36 -30.88
CA GLN A 72 -6.94 -5.23 -32.02
C GLN A 72 -5.63 -5.46 -32.76
N VAL A 73 -5.47 -6.64 -33.35
CA VAL A 73 -4.31 -6.98 -34.15
C VAL A 73 -4.64 -7.03 -35.62
N SER A 74 -3.63 -6.80 -36.43
CA SER A 74 -3.63 -7.09 -37.86
C SER A 74 -2.79 -8.36 -38.11
N LEU A 75 -3.32 -9.29 -38.88
CA LEU A 75 -2.67 -10.52 -39.24
C LEU A 75 -2.23 -10.45 -40.71
N THR A 76 -0.96 -10.71 -40.99
CA THR A 76 -0.48 -10.92 -42.36
C THR A 76 -0.58 -12.41 -42.68
N VAL A 77 -1.47 -12.75 -43.60
CA VAL A 77 -1.76 -14.13 -44.00
C VAL A 77 -1.31 -14.35 -45.42
N ARG A 78 -0.69 -15.49 -45.67
CA ARG A 78 -0.26 -15.97 -46.98
C ARG A 78 -1.13 -17.15 -47.43
N GLY A 79 -1.59 -17.12 -48.67
CA GLY A 79 -2.34 -18.22 -49.22
C GLY A 79 -2.84 -17.97 -50.65
N PRO A 80 -3.53 -18.95 -51.27
CA PRO A 80 -4.07 -18.82 -52.63
C PRO A 80 -5.07 -17.64 -52.71
N LYS A 81 -4.89 -16.77 -53.68
CA LYS A 81 -5.71 -15.55 -53.89
C LYS A 81 -7.22 -15.79 -53.78
N ALA A 82 -7.72 -16.85 -54.38
CA ALA A 82 -9.14 -17.22 -54.40
C ALA A 82 -9.71 -17.53 -52.99
N LYS A 83 -8.85 -17.75 -51.97
CA LYS A 83 -9.25 -18.07 -50.59
C LYS A 83 -9.08 -16.89 -49.66
N LEU A 84 -8.30 -15.91 -50.02
CA LEU A 84 -8.01 -14.73 -49.18
C LEU A 84 -9.18 -13.74 -49.18
N PHE A 85 -9.93 -13.62 -50.30
CA PHE A 85 -11.03 -12.65 -50.42
C PHE A 85 -12.25 -12.91 -49.55
N ASP A 86 -12.47 -14.16 -49.13
CA ASP A 86 -13.62 -14.57 -48.32
C ASP A 86 -13.32 -14.48 -46.80
N LEU A 87 -12.08 -14.15 -46.41
CA LEU A 87 -11.64 -14.17 -45.01
C LEU A 87 -12.17 -12.95 -44.26
N LYS A 88 -12.67 -13.23 -43.04
CA LYS A 88 -13.13 -12.22 -42.09
C LYS A 88 -12.31 -12.26 -40.83
N PRO A 89 -12.24 -11.18 -40.06
CA PRO A 89 -11.55 -11.17 -38.75
C PRO A 89 -12.04 -12.27 -37.79
N GLU A 90 -13.36 -12.59 -37.89
CA GLU A 90 -14.01 -13.60 -37.04
C GLU A 90 -13.58 -15.04 -37.35
N ASP A 91 -12.99 -15.28 -38.51
CA ASP A 91 -12.46 -16.58 -38.88
C ASP A 91 -11.15 -16.93 -38.12
N PHE A 92 -10.55 -15.95 -37.50
CA PHE A 92 -9.31 -16.08 -36.74
C PHE A 92 -9.54 -15.95 -35.25
N THR A 93 -9.10 -16.94 -34.51
CA THR A 93 -9.05 -16.89 -33.06
C THR A 93 -7.59 -16.89 -32.61
N LEU A 94 -7.29 -15.99 -31.69
CA LEU A 94 -5.99 -15.88 -31.07
C LEU A 94 -6.20 -16.04 -29.57
N ASP A 95 -6.12 -17.29 -29.11
CA ASP A 95 -6.34 -17.63 -27.71
C ASP A 95 -4.98 -17.86 -27.04
N TYR A 96 -4.69 -17.07 -26.02
CA TYR A 96 -3.44 -17.18 -25.26
C TYR A 96 -3.74 -17.20 -23.76
N MET A 97 -3.16 -18.17 -23.04
CA MET A 97 -3.27 -18.27 -21.59
C MET A 97 -2.04 -17.67 -20.95
N ILE A 98 -2.27 -16.70 -20.07
CA ILE A 98 -1.25 -15.98 -19.33
C ILE A 98 -1.14 -16.60 -17.94
N GLY A 99 0.10 -16.94 -17.56
CA GLY A 99 0.36 -17.62 -16.29
C GLY A 99 1.66 -17.16 -15.63
N GLU A 100 2.33 -18.09 -14.95
CA GLU A 100 3.53 -17.81 -14.16
C GLU A 100 4.69 -17.26 -14.99
N LYS A 101 4.85 -17.73 -16.22
CA LYS A 101 5.91 -17.29 -17.12
C LYS A 101 5.81 -15.80 -17.41
N GLU A 102 4.62 -15.34 -17.77
CA GLU A 102 4.35 -13.94 -18.09
C GLU A 102 4.31 -13.07 -16.83
N TYR A 103 3.88 -13.61 -15.70
CA TYR A 103 3.96 -12.91 -14.40
C TYR A 103 5.40 -12.54 -14.04
N ASN A 104 6.35 -13.43 -14.32
CA ASN A 104 7.77 -13.20 -14.06
C ASN A 104 8.47 -12.37 -15.14
N SER A 105 7.86 -12.25 -16.35
CA SER A 105 8.38 -11.42 -17.42
C SER A 105 8.04 -9.95 -17.22
N LYS A 106 9.04 -9.08 -17.20
CA LYS A 106 8.82 -7.62 -17.08
C LYS A 106 9.64 -6.89 -18.12
N ASN A 107 9.00 -5.97 -18.81
CA ASN A 107 9.68 -5.07 -19.73
C ASN A 107 10.50 -4.01 -18.97
N LYS A 108 11.22 -3.14 -19.71
CA LYS A 108 12.03 -2.04 -19.13
C LYS A 108 11.23 -1.09 -18.22
N ASN A 109 9.91 -1.04 -18.39
CA ASN A 109 9.00 -0.21 -17.61
C ASN A 109 8.36 -0.96 -16.42
N GLY A 110 8.81 -2.19 -16.13
CA GLY A 110 8.30 -3.02 -15.04
C GLY A 110 6.90 -3.60 -15.26
N ARG A 111 6.35 -3.50 -16.49
CA ARG A 111 5.07 -4.11 -16.87
C ARG A 111 5.30 -5.50 -17.45
N GLN A 112 4.39 -6.41 -17.15
CA GLN A 112 4.38 -7.73 -17.79
C GLN A 112 4.04 -7.59 -19.27
N PHE A 113 4.54 -8.50 -20.07
CA PHE A 113 4.26 -8.53 -21.49
C PHE A 113 4.19 -9.96 -22.01
N VAL A 114 3.47 -10.12 -23.12
CA VAL A 114 3.47 -11.34 -23.92
C VAL A 114 3.75 -10.99 -25.38
N THR A 115 4.53 -11.82 -26.03
CA THR A 115 4.78 -11.71 -27.47
C THR A 115 3.97 -12.80 -28.16
N LEU A 116 2.94 -12.39 -28.90
CA LEU A 116 2.10 -13.29 -29.68
C LEU A 116 2.84 -13.74 -30.93
N GLN A 117 2.76 -15.00 -31.23
CA GLN A 117 3.39 -15.60 -32.40
C GLN A 117 2.35 -16.11 -33.40
N ALA A 118 2.73 -16.19 -34.65
CA ALA A 118 1.86 -16.69 -35.72
C ALA A 118 1.26 -18.08 -35.42
N LYS A 119 1.96 -18.92 -34.66
CA LYS A 119 1.48 -20.24 -34.20
C LYS A 119 0.32 -20.19 -33.20
N ASP A 120 0.14 -19.04 -32.52
CA ASP A 120 -0.90 -18.86 -31.51
C ASP A 120 -2.25 -18.49 -32.17
N VAL A 121 -2.26 -18.25 -33.49
CA VAL A 121 -3.45 -17.94 -34.27
C VAL A 121 -4.03 -19.22 -34.87
N VAL A 122 -5.29 -19.45 -34.62
CA VAL A 122 -6.06 -20.55 -35.22
C VAL A 122 -7.07 -19.98 -36.22
N CYS A 123 -6.96 -20.43 -37.47
CA CYS A 123 -7.95 -20.12 -38.49
C CYS A 123 -9.08 -21.17 -38.44
N ARG A 124 -10.29 -20.76 -38.15
CA ARG A 124 -11.49 -21.63 -38.11
C ARG A 124 -12.22 -21.73 -39.45
N HIS A 125 -11.77 -21.00 -40.47
CA HIS A 125 -12.36 -21.07 -41.79
C HIS A 125 -12.16 -22.46 -42.41
N PRO A 126 -13.15 -23.05 -43.10
CA PRO A 126 -13.06 -24.39 -43.70
C PRO A 126 -11.88 -24.55 -44.69
N LYS A 127 -11.46 -23.45 -45.29
CA LYS A 127 -10.32 -23.41 -46.22
C LYS A 127 -9.00 -23.06 -45.54
N GLY A 128 -8.97 -22.95 -44.21
CA GLY A 128 -7.83 -22.48 -43.41
C GLY A 128 -6.57 -23.34 -43.49
N ALA A 129 -6.70 -24.64 -43.83
CA ALA A 129 -5.57 -25.59 -43.94
C ALA A 129 -4.52 -25.17 -45.00
N LEU A 130 -4.85 -24.25 -45.91
CA LEU A 130 -3.98 -23.75 -46.97
C LEU A 130 -3.51 -22.31 -46.69
N LEU A 131 -3.81 -21.77 -45.52
CA LEU A 131 -3.44 -20.44 -45.13
C LEU A 131 -2.30 -20.50 -44.11
N GLN A 132 -1.34 -19.61 -44.25
CA GLN A 132 -0.23 -19.48 -43.30
C GLN A 132 -0.24 -18.06 -42.73
N VAL A 133 -0.38 -17.94 -41.45
CA VAL A 133 -0.17 -16.67 -40.74
C VAL A 133 1.34 -16.43 -40.63
N LEU A 134 1.81 -15.30 -41.13
CA LEU A 134 3.23 -14.94 -41.12
C LEU A 134 3.58 -14.01 -40.00
N GLU A 135 2.74 -12.98 -39.79
CA GLU A 135 3.03 -11.90 -38.85
C GLU A 135 1.77 -11.42 -38.14
N ILE A 136 1.99 -10.95 -36.93
CA ILE A 136 0.95 -10.31 -36.09
C ILE A 136 1.45 -8.90 -35.74
N THR A 137 0.62 -7.91 -35.95
CA THR A 137 0.98 -6.51 -35.65
C THR A 137 -0.15 -5.82 -34.86
N PRO A 138 0.09 -5.32 -33.64
CA PRO A 138 1.31 -5.47 -32.84
C PRO A 138 1.47 -6.89 -32.28
N ALA A 139 2.72 -7.37 -32.19
CA ALA A 139 3.02 -8.68 -31.62
C ALA A 139 3.14 -8.67 -30.10
N GLU A 140 3.53 -7.53 -29.51
CA GLU A 140 3.74 -7.39 -28.08
C GLU A 140 2.54 -6.72 -27.40
N TYR A 141 2.04 -7.39 -26.36
CA TYR A 141 1.01 -6.87 -25.47
C TYR A 141 1.56 -6.65 -24.08
N THR A 142 1.31 -5.46 -23.56
CA THR A 142 1.65 -5.11 -22.18
C THR A 142 0.41 -5.12 -21.31
N PHE A 143 0.54 -5.68 -20.12
CA PHE A 143 -0.53 -5.78 -19.14
C PHE A 143 0.04 -5.75 -17.73
N THR A 144 -0.83 -5.78 -16.75
CA THR A 144 -0.44 -5.99 -15.35
C THR A 144 -1.37 -7.02 -14.75
N ILE A 145 -0.79 -8.12 -14.29
CA ILE A 145 -1.48 -9.17 -13.53
C ILE A 145 -0.88 -9.27 -12.14
N ASP A 146 -1.66 -9.81 -11.23
CA ASP A 146 -1.26 -10.01 -9.85
C ASP A 146 -1.52 -11.46 -9.44
N LYS A 147 -0.66 -12.00 -8.58
CA LYS A 147 -0.83 -13.36 -8.06
C LYS A 147 -1.83 -13.33 -6.90
N ILE A 148 -2.76 -14.25 -6.91
CA ILE A 148 -3.69 -14.44 -5.78
C ILE A 148 -2.95 -15.25 -4.71
N ILE A 149 -2.81 -14.65 -3.52
CA ILE A 149 -2.20 -15.30 -2.37
C ILE A 149 -3.18 -15.30 -1.19
N THR A 150 -2.94 -16.21 -0.25
CA THR A 150 -3.65 -16.26 1.02
C THR A 150 -2.66 -15.96 2.13
N LYS A 151 -2.99 -14.98 2.97
CA LYS A 151 -2.15 -14.53 4.09
C LYS A 151 -2.98 -14.39 5.36
N ASN A 152 -2.37 -14.75 6.49
CA ASN A 152 -2.98 -14.49 7.80
C ASN A 152 -2.69 -13.06 8.23
N VAL A 153 -3.73 -12.25 8.36
CA VAL A 153 -3.64 -10.81 8.65
C VAL A 153 -4.20 -10.54 10.05
N PRO A 154 -3.51 -9.75 10.89
CA PRO A 154 -3.97 -9.42 12.22
C PRO A 154 -5.24 -8.57 12.19
N LEU A 155 -6.11 -8.82 13.17
CA LEU A 155 -7.36 -8.11 13.39
C LEU A 155 -7.14 -6.88 14.25
N LYS A 156 -7.85 -5.80 13.93
CA LYS A 156 -7.94 -4.59 14.73
C LYS A 156 -9.40 -4.25 15.01
N ALA A 157 -9.72 -4.12 16.27
CA ALA A 157 -11.07 -3.76 16.69
C ALA A 157 -11.33 -2.27 16.45
N GLU A 158 -12.48 -1.95 15.88
CA GLU A 158 -12.94 -0.58 15.67
C GLU A 158 -14.17 -0.32 16.55
N TYR A 159 -14.17 0.79 17.29
CA TYR A 159 -15.27 1.22 18.15
C TYR A 159 -15.27 2.74 18.32
N ALA A 160 -16.44 3.32 18.55
CA ALA A 160 -16.61 4.73 18.85
C ALA A 160 -16.73 4.92 20.37
N ALA A 161 -15.71 5.52 20.99
CA ALA A 161 -15.67 5.72 22.44
C ALA A 161 -16.82 6.62 22.94
N GLN A 162 -17.37 7.49 22.10
CA GLN A 162 -18.53 8.35 22.37
C GLN A 162 -19.84 7.58 22.57
N ASP A 163 -19.92 6.34 22.11
CA ASP A 163 -21.11 5.51 22.26
C ASP A 163 -21.21 4.84 23.64
N LEU A 164 -20.17 5.00 24.47
CA LEU A 164 -20.20 4.47 25.83
C LEU A 164 -21.12 5.29 26.75
N PRO A 165 -21.83 4.63 27.67
CA PRO A 165 -22.54 5.32 28.76
C PRO A 165 -21.60 6.19 29.60
N GLN A 166 -22.12 7.29 30.14
CA GLN A 166 -21.35 8.17 31.01
C GLN A 166 -20.77 7.37 32.20
N GLY A 167 -19.52 7.64 32.52
CA GLY A 167 -18.84 6.98 33.66
C GLY A 167 -18.19 5.66 33.28
N TYR A 168 -18.12 5.29 32.01
CA TYR A 168 -17.41 4.10 31.54
C TYR A 168 -16.34 4.44 30.50
N GLN A 169 -15.35 3.58 30.38
CA GLN A 169 -14.32 3.62 29.35
C GLN A 169 -14.00 2.20 28.87
N VAL A 170 -13.53 2.08 27.64
CA VAL A 170 -13.03 0.80 27.13
C VAL A 170 -11.70 0.48 27.83
N GLY A 171 -11.65 -0.65 28.52
CA GLY A 171 -10.45 -1.14 29.18
C GLY A 171 -9.57 -1.93 28.21
N LYS A 172 -10.04 -3.10 27.83
CA LYS A 172 -9.31 -4.00 26.92
C LYS A 172 -10.25 -4.64 25.92
N VAL A 173 -9.86 -4.62 24.65
CA VAL A 173 -10.56 -5.34 23.58
C VAL A 173 -9.70 -6.54 23.16
N THR A 174 -10.28 -7.73 23.10
CA THR A 174 -9.59 -8.97 22.75
C THR A 174 -10.42 -9.81 21.80
N PHE A 175 -9.75 -10.58 20.99
CA PHE A 175 -10.34 -11.59 20.12
C PHE A 175 -10.12 -12.97 20.78
N PRO A 176 -11.18 -13.59 21.37
CA PRO A 176 -11.02 -14.83 22.13
C PRO A 176 -10.66 -16.02 21.24
N ASP A 177 -11.18 -16.09 20.01
CA ASP A 177 -10.99 -17.23 19.13
C ASP A 177 -9.71 -17.13 18.30
N THR A 178 -9.48 -15.98 17.67
CA THR A 178 -8.33 -15.77 16.79
C THR A 178 -7.96 -14.30 16.71
N LYS A 179 -6.68 -14.03 16.68
CA LYS A 179 -6.16 -12.67 16.49
C LYS A 179 -5.86 -12.35 15.02
N VAL A 180 -5.97 -13.32 14.17
CA VAL A 180 -5.69 -13.22 12.74
C VAL A 180 -6.84 -13.78 11.93
N VAL A 181 -7.02 -13.28 10.73
CA VAL A 181 -7.97 -13.81 9.75
C VAL A 181 -7.23 -14.19 8.48
N SER A 182 -7.63 -15.30 7.88
CA SER A 182 -7.14 -15.70 6.56
C SER A 182 -7.75 -14.81 5.50
N VAL A 183 -6.92 -14.11 4.75
CA VAL A 183 -7.30 -13.18 3.68
C VAL A 183 -6.71 -13.65 2.37
N THR A 184 -7.56 -13.79 1.36
CA THR A 184 -7.18 -14.19 0.01
C THR A 184 -7.41 -13.03 -0.94
N GLY A 185 -6.43 -12.74 -1.76
CA GLY A 185 -6.52 -11.69 -2.77
C GLY A 185 -5.20 -11.41 -3.47
N PRO A 186 -5.16 -10.38 -4.31
CA PRO A 186 -3.96 -9.95 -5.03
C PRO A 186 -2.80 -9.64 -4.08
N GLU A 187 -1.61 -10.12 -4.40
CA GLU A 187 -0.40 -9.93 -3.59
C GLU A 187 -0.08 -8.44 -3.35
N SER A 188 -0.34 -7.59 -4.34
CA SER A 188 -0.11 -6.15 -4.24
C SER A 188 -0.99 -5.46 -3.20
N LEU A 189 -2.15 -6.03 -2.87
CA LEU A 189 -3.06 -5.51 -1.83
C LEU A 189 -2.69 -6.03 -0.44
N LEU A 190 -2.08 -7.22 -0.34
CA LEU A 190 -1.71 -7.89 0.93
C LEU A 190 -0.31 -7.47 1.41
N LYS A 191 -0.12 -6.17 1.63
CA LYS A 191 1.17 -5.60 2.09
C LYS A 191 1.54 -6.08 3.49
N ASP A 192 2.84 -6.11 3.76
CA ASP A 192 3.35 -6.40 5.10
C ASP A 192 2.91 -5.31 6.10
N GLY A 193 2.51 -5.75 7.29
CA GLY A 193 1.98 -4.86 8.33
C GLY A 193 0.51 -4.45 8.15
N MET A 194 -0.19 -4.98 7.14
CA MET A 194 -1.62 -4.75 6.98
C MET A 194 -2.41 -5.31 8.16
N THR A 195 -3.48 -4.63 8.53
CA THR A 195 -4.46 -5.07 9.54
C THR A 195 -5.86 -5.01 8.97
N ILE A 196 -6.73 -5.93 9.37
CA ILE A 196 -8.14 -5.91 9.00
C ILE A 196 -8.95 -5.34 10.17
N ASN A 197 -9.68 -4.27 9.91
CA ASN A 197 -10.56 -3.66 10.88
C ASN A 197 -11.88 -4.44 10.96
N THR A 198 -12.43 -4.54 12.16
CA THR A 198 -13.82 -4.96 12.32
C THR A 198 -14.76 -3.83 11.91
N LYS A 199 -16.01 -4.14 11.65
CA LYS A 199 -17.07 -3.13 11.67
C LYS A 199 -17.14 -2.55 13.08
N PRO A 200 -17.66 -1.32 13.26
CA PRO A 200 -17.77 -0.68 14.57
C PRO A 200 -18.51 -1.57 15.58
N ILE A 201 -17.86 -1.78 16.73
CA ILE A 201 -18.43 -2.56 17.82
C ILE A 201 -19.51 -1.70 18.52
N PRO A 202 -20.75 -2.19 18.68
CA PRO A 202 -21.79 -1.45 19.35
C PRO A 202 -21.52 -1.39 20.87
N LEU A 203 -21.22 -0.20 21.38
CA LEU A 203 -20.94 0.03 22.81
C LEU A 203 -22.15 0.57 23.60
N LYS A 204 -23.21 0.98 22.91
CA LYS A 204 -24.41 1.55 23.53
C LYS A 204 -25.02 0.61 24.54
N ASN A 205 -25.41 1.14 25.71
CA ASN A 205 -26.10 0.43 26.78
C ASN A 205 -25.30 -0.69 27.49
N HIS A 206 -24.02 -0.86 27.16
CA HIS A 206 -23.18 -1.81 27.89
C HIS A 206 -22.53 -1.14 29.10
N VAL A 207 -22.80 -1.67 30.28
CA VAL A 207 -22.26 -1.22 31.57
C VAL A 207 -21.39 -2.28 32.26
N ALA A 208 -21.23 -3.43 31.62
CA ALA A 208 -20.41 -4.54 32.08
C ALA A 208 -19.64 -5.15 30.89
N ASP A 209 -18.66 -5.98 31.20
CA ASP A 209 -17.92 -6.75 30.19
C ASP A 209 -18.88 -7.57 29.33
N PHE A 210 -18.64 -7.60 28.04
CA PHE A 210 -19.48 -8.35 27.10
C PHE A 210 -18.65 -8.92 25.96
N THR A 211 -19.27 -9.92 25.30
CA THR A 211 -18.70 -10.52 24.08
C THR A 211 -19.77 -10.47 22.99
N THR A 212 -19.37 -10.04 21.81
CA THR A 212 -20.27 -9.93 20.66
C THR A 212 -19.57 -10.42 19.39
N SER A 213 -20.36 -10.85 18.40
CA SER A 213 -19.86 -11.16 17.06
C SER A 213 -19.98 -9.92 16.18
N VAL A 214 -18.89 -9.58 15.51
CA VAL A 214 -18.80 -8.38 14.66
C VAL A 214 -18.27 -8.77 13.30
N GLY A 215 -18.86 -8.25 12.24
CA GLY A 215 -18.37 -8.43 10.87
C GLY A 215 -17.05 -7.72 10.63
N LEU A 216 -16.35 -8.14 9.58
CA LEU A 216 -15.15 -7.47 9.12
C LEU A 216 -15.50 -6.32 8.16
N HIS A 217 -14.65 -5.31 8.13
CA HIS A 217 -14.79 -4.22 7.16
C HIS A 217 -14.38 -4.73 5.78
N PRO A 218 -15.26 -4.70 4.76
CA PRO A 218 -14.92 -5.21 3.43
C PRO A 218 -13.87 -4.31 2.76
N ILE A 219 -12.89 -4.95 2.14
CA ILE A 219 -11.91 -4.29 1.27
C ILE A 219 -12.09 -4.87 -0.12
N GLU A 220 -12.27 -4.02 -1.10
CA GLU A 220 -12.47 -4.43 -2.49
C GLU A 220 -11.28 -5.27 -2.99
N GLY A 221 -11.58 -6.38 -3.64
CA GLY A 221 -10.57 -7.31 -4.15
C GLY A 221 -10.02 -8.30 -3.12
N LEU A 222 -10.45 -8.24 -1.85
CA LEU A 222 -10.05 -9.20 -0.81
C LEU A 222 -11.24 -10.07 -0.39
N SER A 223 -10.96 -11.34 -0.16
CA SER A 223 -11.91 -12.33 0.37
C SER A 223 -11.42 -12.82 1.74
N TYR A 224 -12.33 -12.93 2.70
CA TYR A 224 -12.01 -13.36 4.05
C TYR A 224 -12.45 -14.79 4.29
N GLY A 225 -11.64 -15.55 5.03
CA GLY A 225 -11.97 -16.92 5.42
C GLY A 225 -13.12 -17.02 6.42
N THR A 226 -13.50 -15.89 7.05
CA THR A 226 -14.67 -15.76 7.94
C THR A 226 -15.28 -14.36 7.80
N ASP A 227 -16.60 -14.29 7.84
CA ASP A 227 -17.32 -13.01 7.73
C ASP A 227 -17.49 -12.30 9.07
N GLN A 228 -17.39 -13.04 10.18
CA GLN A 228 -17.60 -12.54 11.53
C GLN A 228 -16.54 -13.07 12.47
N VAL A 229 -16.18 -12.22 13.46
CA VAL A 229 -15.25 -12.57 14.53
C VAL A 229 -15.86 -12.23 15.88
N ARG A 230 -15.61 -13.05 16.89
CA ARG A 230 -15.98 -12.73 18.27
C ARG A 230 -15.01 -11.75 18.88
N VAL A 231 -15.56 -10.73 19.52
CA VAL A 231 -14.82 -9.68 20.18
C VAL A 231 -15.28 -9.61 21.64
N SER A 232 -14.35 -9.69 22.57
CA SER A 232 -14.60 -9.51 23.98
C SER A 232 -14.10 -8.13 24.41
N VAL A 233 -15.02 -7.32 24.94
CA VAL A 233 -14.77 -5.96 25.38
C VAL A 233 -14.87 -5.92 26.89
N LYS A 234 -13.77 -5.51 27.54
CA LYS A 234 -13.75 -5.21 28.96
C LYS A 234 -14.02 -3.74 29.19
N LEU A 235 -14.98 -3.42 30.02
CA LEU A 235 -15.34 -2.06 30.38
C LEU A 235 -14.81 -1.75 31.77
N LYS A 236 -14.31 -0.52 31.95
CA LYS A 236 -13.84 -0.02 33.23
C LYS A 236 -14.69 1.18 33.62
N LYS A 237 -15.08 1.24 34.89
CA LYS A 237 -15.73 2.43 35.41
C LYS A 237 -14.73 3.58 35.47
N ARG A 238 -15.21 4.73 35.06
CA ARG A 238 -14.49 5.99 35.11
C ARG A 238 -15.03 6.82 36.25
N MET A 239 -14.17 7.15 37.17
CA MET A 239 -14.51 7.97 38.34
C MET A 239 -13.90 9.36 38.18
N LYS A 240 -14.68 10.37 38.66
CA LYS A 240 -14.22 11.74 38.81
C LYS A 240 -14.20 12.06 40.30
N THR A 241 -13.08 12.51 40.80
CA THR A 241 -12.97 12.98 42.18
C THR A 241 -12.28 14.34 42.24
N VAL A 242 -12.56 15.06 43.31
CA VAL A 242 -11.90 16.35 43.61
C VAL A 242 -11.09 16.14 44.89
N CYS A 243 -9.78 16.33 44.79
CA CYS A 243 -8.89 16.39 45.93
C CYS A 243 -8.77 17.85 46.36
N THR A 244 -9.14 18.12 47.62
CA THR A 244 -9.17 19.46 48.18
C THR A 244 -7.88 19.78 48.91
N ASP A 245 -7.58 21.05 49.06
CA ASP A 245 -6.52 21.61 49.92
C ASP A 245 -5.09 21.04 49.65
N LEU A 246 -4.78 20.76 48.39
CA LEU A 246 -3.45 20.35 48.03
C LEU A 246 -2.48 21.51 48.07
N LYS A 247 -1.37 21.33 48.84
CA LYS A 247 -0.31 22.33 48.92
C LYS A 247 0.38 22.52 47.59
N ILE A 248 0.65 23.76 47.25
CA ILE A 248 1.38 24.14 46.06
C ILE A 248 2.86 24.17 46.39
N SER A 249 3.66 23.38 45.64
CA SER A 249 5.10 23.40 45.71
C SER A 249 5.70 24.42 44.76
N LEU A 250 6.86 24.94 45.08
CA LEU A 250 7.62 25.81 44.19
C LEU A 250 8.64 25.00 43.44
N VAL A 251 8.73 25.19 42.14
CA VAL A 251 9.77 24.58 41.30
C VAL A 251 10.55 25.71 40.64
N LEU A 252 11.76 25.90 41.15
CA LEU A 252 12.73 26.83 40.56
C LEU A 252 13.84 26.05 39.87
N PRO A 253 14.46 26.58 38.82
CA PRO A 253 15.69 26.03 38.29
C PRO A 253 16.81 26.22 39.36
N PRO A 254 17.85 25.34 39.39
CA PRO A 254 18.89 25.37 40.41
C PRO A 254 19.56 26.75 40.51
N ASP A 255 19.84 27.41 39.40
CA ASP A 255 20.49 28.74 39.34
C ASP A 255 19.57 29.84 39.93
N ALA A 256 18.25 29.68 39.78
CA ALA A 256 17.27 30.62 40.29
C ALA A 256 16.98 30.38 41.79
N GLU A 257 17.09 29.14 42.26
CA GLU A 257 16.92 28.78 43.68
C GLU A 257 17.99 29.43 44.59
N GLU A 258 19.20 29.64 44.09
CA GLU A 258 20.25 30.33 44.80
C GLU A 258 20.04 31.85 44.84
N ARG A 259 19.38 32.43 43.81
CA ARG A 259 19.25 33.88 43.61
C ARG A 259 17.94 34.46 44.09
N PHE A 260 16.85 33.71 44.01
CA PHE A 260 15.51 34.15 44.26
C PHE A 260 14.82 33.36 45.37
N GLN A 261 13.92 34.04 46.07
CA GLN A 261 12.96 33.45 47.00
C GLN A 261 11.55 33.97 46.74
N VAL A 262 10.57 33.13 46.93
CA VAL A 262 9.18 33.52 46.88
C VAL A 262 8.74 33.87 48.29
N GLU A 263 8.41 35.14 48.51
CA GLU A 263 8.00 35.59 49.88
C GLU A 263 6.62 35.14 50.25
N LYS A 264 5.66 35.39 49.39
CA LYS A 264 4.25 35.06 49.66
C LYS A 264 3.47 34.89 48.40
N PHE A 265 2.57 33.95 48.38
CA PHE A 265 1.53 33.79 47.36
C PHE A 265 0.24 33.28 48.01
N GLU A 266 -0.90 33.68 47.48
CA GLU A 266 -2.21 33.24 47.92
C GLU A 266 -3.07 32.82 46.74
N PRO A 267 -3.78 31.70 46.85
CA PRO A 267 -3.84 30.72 47.95
C PRO A 267 -2.62 29.75 47.93
N GLU A 268 -2.23 29.24 49.12
CA GLU A 268 -1.19 28.21 49.26
C GLU A 268 -1.68 26.80 48.88
N THR A 269 -2.99 26.62 48.80
CA THR A 269 -3.64 25.36 48.47
C THR A 269 -4.56 25.50 47.26
N VAL A 270 -4.77 24.39 46.53
CA VAL A 270 -5.66 24.35 45.38
C VAL A 270 -6.40 23.02 45.33
N ASN A 271 -7.60 23.05 44.76
CA ASN A 271 -8.38 21.84 44.48
C ASN A 271 -7.98 21.26 43.12
N VAL A 272 -7.79 19.94 43.07
CA VAL A 272 -7.42 19.24 41.86
C VAL A 272 -8.52 18.23 41.52
N THR A 273 -9.05 18.34 40.33
CA THR A 273 -9.98 17.35 39.78
C THR A 273 -9.21 16.25 39.05
N VAL A 274 -9.45 15.03 39.46
CA VAL A 274 -8.86 13.84 38.86
C VAL A 274 -9.92 12.96 38.23
N VAL A 275 -9.68 12.51 37.03
CA VAL A 275 -10.55 11.59 36.31
C VAL A 275 -9.73 10.37 35.85
N GLY A 276 -10.24 9.18 36.14
CA GLY A 276 -9.54 7.94 35.80
C GLY A 276 -10.36 6.69 36.15
N GLU A 277 -9.69 5.55 36.16
CA GLU A 277 -10.25 4.27 36.61
C GLU A 277 -10.59 4.35 38.10
N GLU A 278 -11.67 3.71 38.53
CA GLU A 278 -12.19 3.76 39.89
C GLU A 278 -11.13 3.39 40.93
N GLU A 279 -10.36 2.34 40.67
CA GLU A 279 -9.28 1.87 41.61
C GLU A 279 -8.17 2.91 41.76
N ALA A 280 -7.68 3.45 40.61
CA ALA A 280 -6.63 4.44 40.59
C ALA A 280 -7.05 5.76 41.26
N VAL A 281 -8.27 6.21 40.98
CA VAL A 281 -8.81 7.43 41.55
C VAL A 281 -9.09 7.27 43.06
N THR A 282 -9.53 6.10 43.50
CA THR A 282 -9.75 5.80 44.92
C THR A 282 -8.45 5.78 45.69
N ALA A 283 -7.40 5.11 45.16
CA ALA A 283 -6.07 5.12 45.74
C ALA A 283 -5.51 6.53 45.90
N LEU A 284 -5.67 7.36 44.86
CA LEU A 284 -5.24 8.75 44.83
C LEU A 284 -6.02 9.62 45.80
N LYS A 285 -7.35 9.41 45.96
CA LYS A 285 -8.18 10.13 46.92
C LYS A 285 -7.75 9.88 48.37
N ASN A 286 -7.32 8.67 48.71
CA ASN A 286 -6.92 8.33 50.07
C ASN A 286 -5.60 9.01 50.48
N ASN A 287 -4.65 9.17 49.55
CA ASN A 287 -3.34 9.79 49.80
C ASN A 287 -2.96 10.73 48.64
N PRO A 288 -3.65 11.88 48.49
CA PRO A 288 -3.43 12.73 47.30
C PRO A 288 -2.03 13.33 47.27
N GLY A 289 -1.38 13.63 48.38
CA GLY A 289 -0.05 14.22 48.45
C GLY A 289 1.06 13.32 47.97
N ASP A 290 0.89 11.97 48.06
CA ASP A 290 1.88 11.00 47.58
C ASP A 290 1.86 10.83 46.05
N TYR A 291 0.72 11.05 45.48
CA TYR A 291 0.48 10.78 44.03
C TYR A 291 0.37 12.02 43.17
N LEU A 292 -0.05 13.17 43.73
CA LEU A 292 -0.20 14.41 43.00
C LEU A 292 0.90 15.42 43.36
N LEU A 293 1.46 16.03 42.35
CA LEU A 293 2.33 17.18 42.48
C LEU A 293 1.63 18.38 41.88
N VAL A 294 1.39 19.38 42.74
CA VAL A 294 0.88 20.69 42.32
C VAL A 294 2.02 21.68 42.50
N TYR A 295 2.39 22.42 41.47
CA TYR A 295 3.49 23.35 41.57
C TYR A 295 3.33 24.60 40.73
N LEU A 296 4.01 25.65 41.15
CA LEU A 296 4.24 26.85 40.36
C LEU A 296 5.51 26.71 39.58
N ASP A 297 5.46 26.92 38.28
CA ASP A 297 6.57 26.82 37.37
C ASP A 297 7.24 28.18 37.26
N LEU A 298 8.36 28.34 37.95
CA LEU A 298 9.11 29.58 38.04
C LEU A 298 10.30 29.62 37.07
N ASN A 299 10.35 28.70 36.11
CA ASN A 299 11.48 28.59 35.15
C ASN A 299 11.70 29.84 34.26
N GLU A 300 10.65 30.63 34.07
CA GLU A 300 10.72 31.83 33.22
C GLU A 300 11.06 33.11 33.99
N ILE A 301 11.31 33.04 35.32
CA ILE A 301 11.54 34.20 36.16
C ILE A 301 13.08 34.50 36.22
N ASN A 302 13.43 35.66 35.72
CA ASN A 302 14.84 36.12 35.65
C ASN A 302 15.17 37.35 36.51
N SER A 303 14.16 37.92 37.19
CA SER A 303 14.31 39.11 38.06
C SER A 303 13.33 39.10 39.21
N ALA A 304 13.65 39.89 40.25
CA ALA A 304 12.71 40.16 41.34
C ALA A 304 11.52 40.99 40.81
N GLY A 305 10.29 40.67 41.33
CA GLY A 305 9.07 41.33 40.89
C GLY A 305 7.82 40.61 41.30
N THR A 306 6.69 41.09 40.80
CA THR A 306 5.38 40.47 41.03
C THR A 306 4.89 39.85 39.74
N TYR A 307 4.51 38.57 39.80
CA TYR A 307 4.21 37.78 38.61
C TYR A 307 2.84 37.03 38.78
N ASP A 308 2.17 36.80 37.67
CA ASP A 308 1.02 35.90 37.57
C ASP A 308 1.52 34.53 37.04
N ILE A 309 1.68 33.56 37.92
CA ILE A 309 2.36 32.30 37.61
C ILE A 309 1.35 31.17 37.37
N PRO A 310 1.46 30.41 36.28
CA PRO A 310 0.60 29.28 36.00
C PRO A 310 0.79 28.15 37.03
N ILE A 311 -0.32 27.54 37.44
CA ILE A 311 -0.30 26.32 38.26
C ILE A 311 -0.23 25.14 37.34
N ARG A 312 0.68 24.24 37.62
CA ARG A 312 0.76 22.95 36.94
C ARG A 312 0.49 21.84 37.93
N CYS A 313 -0.24 20.81 37.46
CA CYS A 313 -0.49 19.60 38.23
C CYS A 313 -0.12 18.38 37.43
N SER A 314 0.54 17.43 38.07
CA SER A 314 0.99 16.18 37.46
C SER A 314 0.89 15.04 38.46
N VAL A 315 0.86 13.81 37.94
CA VAL A 315 0.97 12.61 38.75
C VAL A 315 2.46 12.34 39.04
N ARG A 316 2.82 12.34 40.33
CA ARG A 316 4.19 12.16 40.80
C ARG A 316 4.75 10.77 40.47
N ASN A 317 3.92 9.75 40.54
CA ASN A 317 4.32 8.37 40.28
C ASN A 317 3.97 7.97 38.85
N ARG A 318 4.97 7.87 37.95
CA ARG A 318 4.82 7.39 36.58
C ARG A 318 4.31 5.93 36.47
N GLY A 319 4.35 5.16 37.55
CA GLY A 319 3.82 3.78 37.62
C GLY A 319 2.29 3.71 37.78
N MET A 320 1.62 4.81 38.16
CA MET A 320 0.18 4.82 38.36
C MET A 320 -0.53 4.86 36.99
N LYS A 321 -0.99 3.69 36.57
CA LYS A 321 -1.79 3.55 35.35
C LYS A 321 -3.27 3.77 35.69
N GLY A 322 -4.03 4.28 34.73
CA GLY A 322 -5.49 4.44 34.87
C GLY A 322 -5.96 5.85 35.16
N ILE A 323 -5.09 6.84 35.36
CA ILE A 323 -5.46 8.25 35.42
C ILE A 323 -5.54 8.82 33.99
N THR A 324 -6.70 9.39 33.65
CA THR A 324 -6.96 9.94 32.32
C THR A 324 -6.67 11.43 32.24
N SER A 325 -7.06 12.21 33.26
CA SER A 325 -6.79 13.64 33.32
C SER A 325 -6.66 14.13 34.76
N VAL A 326 -5.83 15.15 34.92
CA VAL A 326 -5.64 15.90 36.19
C VAL A 326 -5.76 17.36 35.82
N THR A 327 -6.66 18.08 36.52
CA THR A 327 -6.94 19.50 36.23
C THR A 327 -7.01 20.28 37.53
N CYS A 328 -6.26 21.37 37.62
CA CYS A 328 -6.33 22.29 38.77
C CYS A 328 -7.58 23.19 38.66
N SER A 329 -8.17 23.51 39.78
CA SER A 329 -9.33 24.41 39.86
C SER A 329 -9.01 25.85 39.44
N ARG A 330 -7.75 26.25 39.53
CA ARG A 330 -7.24 27.55 39.06
C ARG A 330 -6.12 27.35 38.04
N ALA A 331 -6.10 28.21 37.03
CA ALA A 331 -5.08 28.16 35.98
C ALA A 331 -3.79 28.88 36.39
N LYS A 332 -3.90 29.94 37.23
CA LYS A 332 -2.78 30.80 37.64
C LYS A 332 -2.95 31.29 39.08
N ILE A 333 -1.84 31.57 39.76
CA ILE A 333 -1.78 32.34 40.99
C ILE A 333 -1.37 33.75 40.63
N PRO A 334 -2.24 34.77 40.93
CA PRO A 334 -1.90 36.16 40.69
C PRO A 334 -0.99 36.71 41.78
N LYS A 335 -0.19 37.72 41.44
CA LYS A 335 0.62 38.51 42.40
C LYS A 335 1.57 37.69 43.26
N VAL A 336 2.25 36.73 42.69
CA VAL A 336 3.35 36.03 43.37
C VAL A 336 4.54 36.98 43.47
N ILE A 337 5.00 37.24 44.71
CA ILE A 337 6.11 38.14 44.96
C ILE A 337 7.40 37.34 45.03
N VAL A 338 8.30 37.63 44.12
CA VAL A 338 9.64 37.04 44.03
C VAL A 338 10.68 38.14 44.40
N THR A 339 11.50 37.82 45.39
CA THR A 339 12.58 38.74 45.86
C THR A 339 13.94 38.08 45.68
N GLU A 340 14.97 38.87 45.62
CA GLU A 340 16.36 38.39 45.63
C GLU A 340 16.75 37.90 47.02
N ARG A 341 17.42 36.77 47.09
CA ARG A 341 17.98 36.28 48.37
C ARG A 341 19.11 37.24 48.81
N PRO A 342 19.13 37.68 50.10
CA PRO A 342 20.26 38.46 50.57
C PRO A 342 21.55 37.59 50.54
N VAL A 343 22.55 38.07 49.83
CA VAL A 343 23.87 37.40 49.79
C VAL A 343 24.46 37.42 51.19
N THR A 344 24.45 36.29 51.88
CA THR A 344 25.13 36.14 53.18
C THR A 344 26.63 36.11 52.90
N VAL A 345 27.38 37.14 53.34
CA VAL A 345 28.80 37.37 53.11
C VAL A 345 29.69 36.26 53.72
N SER A 346 29.17 35.21 54.33
CA SER A 346 29.91 34.09 54.91
C SER A 346 30.55 33.12 53.92
N THR A 347 30.28 33.25 52.61
CA THR A 347 30.82 32.32 51.59
C THR A 347 32.06 32.86 50.85
N ILE A 348 32.47 34.10 51.16
CA ILE A 348 33.63 34.73 50.45
C ILE A 348 34.97 34.52 51.19
N LEU A 349 34.95 33.96 52.44
CA LEU A 349 36.18 33.79 53.28
C LEU A 349 36.85 32.40 53.21
N SER A 350 36.41 31.50 52.37
CA SER A 350 36.99 30.14 52.28
C SER A 350 37.68 29.84 50.92
N LYS A 351 38.01 30.88 50.12
CA LYS A 351 38.74 30.70 48.85
C LYS A 351 39.99 31.55 48.66
N THR A 352 40.65 31.89 49.76
CA THR A 352 42.03 32.40 49.69
C THR A 352 42.86 31.72 50.77
N ASP A 353 43.82 30.97 50.31
CA ASP A 353 45.02 30.40 50.87
C ASP A 353 45.05 28.87 50.84
N ASP A 354 45.71 28.37 49.84
CA ASP A 354 46.89 27.55 49.97
C ASP A 354 47.44 27.16 48.58
N LYS A 355 48.37 28.04 48.18
CA LYS A 355 49.35 27.73 47.14
C LYS A 355 50.65 27.41 47.88
N LYS A 356 51.11 26.17 47.84
CA LYS A 356 52.56 25.89 47.94
C LYS A 356 52.90 24.64 47.11
N PRO A 357 54.11 24.66 46.53
CA PRO A 357 54.37 23.94 45.29
C PRO A 357 55.23 22.69 45.43
N GLU A 358 55.23 21.95 44.31
CA GLU A 358 56.28 21.06 43.81
C GLU A 358 56.74 19.83 44.65
N GLU A 359 56.62 18.67 44.04
CA GLU A 359 57.80 17.90 43.66
C GLU A 359 57.48 16.80 42.64
N LYS A 360 58.47 16.63 41.76
CA LYS A 360 58.48 15.81 40.56
C LYS A 360 58.79 14.34 40.85
N LYS A 361 58.12 13.45 40.00
CA LYS A 361 58.65 12.26 39.30
C LYS A 361 59.08 11.03 40.11
N PRO A 362 59.16 9.80 39.53
CA PRO A 362 58.94 9.38 38.15
C PRO A 362 58.14 8.07 37.95
N GLU A 363 57.76 7.86 36.70
CA GLU A 363 57.68 6.65 35.86
C GLU A 363 57.90 5.27 36.50
N GLU A 364 56.98 4.32 36.23
CA GLU A 364 57.34 3.02 35.69
C GLU A 364 56.11 2.22 35.15
N LYS A 365 56.19 2.00 33.86
CA LYS A 365 55.93 0.83 33.01
C LYS A 365 54.80 -0.15 33.33
N LYS A 366 54.00 -0.31 32.23
CA LYS A 366 53.27 -1.49 31.74
C LYS A 366 53.85 -2.87 32.11
N PRO A 367 53.07 -3.96 32.13
CA PRO A 367 52.80 -4.59 30.86
C PRO A 367 51.38 -5.18 30.64
N GLU A 368 51.06 -5.31 29.37
CA GLU A 368 50.15 -6.21 28.72
C GLU A 368 50.08 -7.62 29.30
N VAL A 369 48.93 -8.28 29.13
CA VAL A 369 48.73 -9.61 28.53
C VAL A 369 47.25 -9.97 28.58
N LYS A 370 46.57 -10.01 27.45
CA LYS A 370 46.05 -11.10 26.58
C LYS A 370 45.11 -12.14 27.25
N LYS A 371 43.97 -12.24 26.57
CA LYS A 371 43.20 -13.45 26.17
C LYS A 371 42.60 -14.36 27.24
N GLN A 372 41.30 -14.44 27.28
CA GLN A 372 40.53 -15.48 26.58
C GLN A 372 39.11 -14.98 26.32
#